data_d13c3e90ea260f1cbc7a0fc13747b7fd
#
_entry.id   d13c3e90ea260f1cbc7a0fc13747b7fd
#
_cell.length_a   1.000
_cell.length_b   1.000
_cell.length_c   1.000
_cell.angle_alpha   90.00
_cell.angle_beta   90.00
_cell.angle_gamma   90.00
#
_symmetry.space_group_name_H-M   'P 1'
#
loop_
_entity.id
_entity.type
_entity.pdbx_description
1 polymer ?
#
loop_
_entity_poly.entity_id
_entity_poly.type
_entity_poly.pdbx_seq_one_letter_code
_entity_poly.pdbx_strand_id
1 'polypeptide(L)'
;GSPSKLNKQNSGKGNPNKLIEPGSKGVFTPSEPSQVSIEKNSVLKSPKDQNSLKSNPSGNVAGKRALSSNAQAVGILGGRFGGKADPLGGALNAIGGQARSKGAGIVVPSVTSVTLRSLPDHPGGKPLGPTPVNTLIEKKEGLTGFLPKAGKGDDVSWKVYSRPYNWEEKEDDEEKDVTKEKIKRVAVVVMGIGLSKASSMAAIKKLPPEISLALDPYAPNLSDWLVRSRLVGHEVLLTLPMESEQFPVRDAGPYALKTSLNKADTVKRLEMVLSQVTGYFGVATVLGSGFGDSRALMTLVLNNLKDRGLMLLTTGAQNSLLAPKIARKINLPLVIGDVTLDAEPSPAGIQKKLRQLEKILKEKKVAVAIAQPYPASLRRLIAWIKTLEGKNITLVPVSALINKQIKKNKSKK
;
A
#
# COMPACT_ATOMS: atom_id res chain seq x y z
N GLY A 1 -44.33 42.69 43.14
CA GLY A 1 -44.46 44.02 42.62
C GLY A 1 -43.88 44.12 41.26
N SER A 2 -44.70 43.91 40.21
CA SER A 2 -44.54 44.55 38.91
C SER A 2 -44.94 46.00 39.04
N PRO A 3 -44.84 46.94 38.05
CA PRO A 3 -44.67 46.76 36.59
C PRO A 3 -43.96 47.92 35.85
N SER A 4 -44.07 47.83 34.55
CA SER A 4 -44.31 48.81 33.49
C SER A 4 -43.13 49.45 32.82
N LYS A 5 -43.12 49.41 31.56
CA LYS A 5 -43.76 50.04 30.40
C LYS A 5 -42.77 50.76 29.51
N LEU A 6 -42.80 50.45 28.24
CA LEU A 6 -43.11 51.23 27.03
C LEU A 6 -42.07 52.29 26.62
N ASN A 7 -41.63 52.34 25.37
CA ASN A 7 -42.30 52.76 24.15
C ASN A 7 -41.37 52.69 22.95
N LYS A 8 -41.77 52.15 21.83
CA LYS A 8 -42.25 52.74 20.57
C LYS A 8 -41.23 53.44 19.68
N GLN A 9 -41.12 52.88 18.53
CA GLN A 9 -41.47 53.33 17.16
C GLN A 9 -40.38 54.10 16.42
N ASN A 10 -40.01 53.64 15.22
CA ASN A 10 -40.54 54.03 13.92
C ASN A 10 -39.79 53.25 12.81
N SER A 11 -40.40 52.48 12.01
CA SER A 11 -41.06 52.62 10.71
C SER A 11 -40.22 53.32 9.64
N GLY A 12 -39.93 52.54 8.54
CA GLY A 12 -39.44 53.07 7.29
C GLY A 12 -39.50 51.97 6.21
N LYS A 13 -40.66 51.90 5.55
CA LYS A 13 -40.95 51.07 4.34
C LYS A 13 -40.14 51.53 3.14
N GLY A 14 -39.85 50.58 2.22
CA GLY A 14 -39.41 50.94 0.88
C GLY A 14 -39.01 49.72 0.04
N ASN A 15 -39.99 49.02 -0.49
CA ASN A 15 -39.86 48.25 -1.73
C ASN A 15 -40.62 49.09 -2.79
N PRO A 16 -40.27 49.14 -4.07
CA PRO A 16 -40.46 48.01 -4.99
C PRO A 16 -39.54 47.96 -6.22
N ASN A 17 -39.54 46.79 -6.79
CA ASN A 17 -39.37 46.40 -8.21
C ASN A 17 -38.96 47.50 -9.20
N LYS A 18 -37.86 47.18 -9.93
CA LYS A 18 -37.76 47.59 -11.33
C LYS A 18 -37.09 46.51 -12.17
N LEU A 19 -37.91 45.84 -12.94
CA LEU A 19 -37.53 45.07 -14.12
C LEU A 19 -36.84 45.98 -15.14
N ILE A 20 -35.73 45.51 -15.74
CA ILE A 20 -35.29 45.95 -17.07
C ILE A 20 -34.80 44.70 -17.82
N GLU A 21 -35.56 44.28 -18.79
CA GLU A 21 -35.14 43.46 -19.97
C GLU A 21 -35.02 44.39 -21.20
N PRO A 22 -34.61 43.81 -22.37
CA PRO A 22 -33.29 43.31 -22.79
C PRO A 22 -32.85 44.10 -24.06
N GLY A 23 -31.59 43.94 -24.41
CA GLY A 23 -31.10 44.49 -25.71
C GLY A 23 -29.65 44.17 -25.96
N SER A 24 -29.41 43.33 -26.82
CA SER A 24 -28.99 43.25 -28.20
C SER A 24 -28.06 42.06 -28.51
N LYS A 25 -28.44 41.41 -29.56
CA LYS A 25 -27.81 40.30 -30.23
C LYS A 25 -26.36 40.66 -30.70
N GLY A 26 -25.39 39.83 -30.31
CA GLY A 26 -24.11 39.73 -30.98
C GLY A 26 -23.92 38.28 -31.41
N VAL A 27 -24.13 38.03 -32.71
CA VAL A 27 -23.90 36.75 -33.40
C VAL A 27 -22.39 36.60 -33.54
N PHE A 28 -21.83 35.57 -32.89
CA PHE A 28 -20.48 35.10 -33.19
C PHE A 28 -20.63 33.80 -34.00
N THR A 29 -20.25 33.87 -35.28
CA THR A 29 -20.03 32.71 -36.17
C THR A 29 -18.70 32.07 -35.88
N PRO A 30 -18.62 30.73 -35.84
CA PRO A 30 -17.33 30.05 -35.72
C PRO A 30 -16.63 30.04 -37.08
N SER A 31 -15.37 30.46 -37.11
CA SER A 31 -14.47 30.31 -38.24
C SER A 31 -13.94 28.89 -38.32
N GLU A 32 -14.03 28.31 -39.48
CA GLU A 32 -13.52 26.98 -39.86
C GLU A 32 -11.99 26.92 -39.77
N PRO A 33 -11.41 25.72 -39.49
CA PRO A 33 -9.97 25.53 -39.48
C PRO A 33 -9.44 25.38 -40.92
N SER A 34 -8.41 26.14 -41.20
CA SER A 34 -7.65 26.11 -42.46
C SER A 34 -6.99 24.74 -42.64
N GLN A 35 -7.25 24.15 -43.80
CA GLN A 35 -6.56 22.98 -44.34
C GLN A 35 -5.11 23.34 -44.68
N VAL A 36 -4.18 22.61 -44.15
CA VAL A 36 -2.79 22.59 -44.62
C VAL A 36 -2.58 21.31 -45.40
N SER A 37 -2.21 21.53 -46.65
CA SER A 37 -2.02 20.55 -47.70
C SER A 37 -0.92 19.55 -47.40
N ILE A 38 -1.22 18.28 -47.68
CA ILE A 38 -0.23 17.18 -47.66
C ILE A 38 0.47 17.19 -49.03
N GLU A 39 1.75 17.48 -49.04
CA GLU A 39 2.62 17.16 -50.18
C GLU A 39 3.14 15.72 -50.04
N LYS A 40 2.81 14.93 -51.08
CA LYS A 40 3.39 13.61 -51.37
C LYS A 40 4.72 13.82 -52.13
N ASN A 41 5.78 13.20 -51.62
CA ASN A 41 6.95 12.69 -52.40
C ASN A 41 7.83 11.93 -51.41
N SER A 42 8.45 10.83 -51.71
CA SER A 42 8.63 9.94 -52.84
C SER A 42 9.18 8.62 -52.35
N VAL A 43 8.82 7.61 -53.07
CA VAL A 43 9.32 6.22 -53.01
C VAL A 43 10.84 6.17 -53.18
N LEU A 44 11.55 5.41 -52.31
CA LEU A 44 12.81 4.82 -52.65
C LEU A 44 12.95 3.38 -52.09
N LYS A 45 13.22 2.54 -53.06
CA LYS A 45 13.30 1.10 -53.15
C LYS A 45 14.31 0.46 -52.17
N SER A 46 13.94 -0.75 -51.73
CA SER A 46 14.88 -1.79 -51.25
C SER A 46 15.90 -2.24 -52.30
N PRO A 47 17.00 -2.79 -51.92
CA PRO A 47 17.58 -3.89 -52.68
C PRO A 47 17.54 -5.21 -51.89
N LYS A 48 17.07 -6.22 -52.62
CA LYS A 48 17.31 -7.66 -52.38
C LYS A 48 18.73 -8.03 -52.84
N ASP A 49 19.17 -9.09 -52.31
CA ASP A 49 19.83 -10.28 -52.88
C ASP A 49 21.06 -10.70 -52.08
N GLN A 50 20.95 -11.91 -51.59
CA GLN A 50 21.55 -13.18 -51.96
C GLN A 50 23.02 -13.39 -51.51
N ASN A 51 23.31 -14.38 -50.71
CA ASN A 51 23.75 -15.69 -51.09
C ASN A 51 24.10 -16.59 -49.87
N SER A 52 23.42 -17.66 -49.80
CA SER A 52 23.73 -19.06 -49.56
C SER A 52 25.22 -19.45 -49.54
N LEU A 53 25.64 -20.31 -48.61
CA LEU A 53 26.18 -21.66 -48.86
C LEU A 53 26.76 -22.30 -47.58
N LYS A 54 26.14 -23.41 -47.19
CA LYS A 54 26.65 -24.78 -46.95
C LYS A 54 27.68 -25.05 -45.83
N SER A 55 27.22 -25.86 -44.94
CA SER A 55 27.53 -27.28 -44.63
C SER A 55 28.52 -27.57 -43.50
N ASN A 56 28.02 -28.40 -42.60
CA ASN A 56 28.65 -29.26 -41.60
C ASN A 56 29.81 -30.14 -42.15
N PRO A 57 30.54 -30.97 -41.39
CA PRO A 57 30.25 -31.51 -40.04
C PRO A 57 31.46 -31.78 -39.10
N SER A 58 31.09 -32.22 -37.88
CA SER A 58 31.77 -33.19 -37.00
C SER A 58 33.14 -32.97 -36.41
N GLY A 59 33.20 -33.18 -35.10
CA GLY A 59 34.45 -33.42 -34.36
C GLY A 59 34.21 -33.50 -32.84
N ASN A 60 33.85 -34.68 -32.36
CA ASN A 60 34.00 -35.07 -30.96
C ASN A 60 35.41 -34.89 -30.47
N VAL A 61 35.64 -34.33 -29.27
CA VAL A 61 36.59 -34.87 -28.28
C VAL A 61 36.24 -34.38 -26.88
N ALA A 62 36.17 -35.32 -25.97
CA ALA A 62 36.00 -35.14 -24.53
C ALA A 62 37.20 -34.46 -23.88
N GLY A 63 36.93 -33.62 -22.88
CA GLY A 63 37.94 -33.04 -22.00
C GLY A 63 37.33 -32.53 -20.71
N LYS A 64 37.30 -33.38 -19.71
CA LYS A 64 37.08 -33.00 -18.31
C LYS A 64 38.14 -32.00 -17.88
N ARG A 65 37.73 -30.88 -17.32
CA ARG A 65 38.40 -30.23 -16.18
C ARG A 65 37.47 -29.28 -15.46
N ALA A 66 37.27 -29.58 -14.19
CA ALA A 66 36.70 -28.70 -13.18
C ALA A 66 37.67 -27.52 -12.99
N LEU A 67 37.11 -26.36 -12.69
CA LEU A 67 37.46 -25.50 -11.58
C LEU A 67 37.01 -24.04 -11.80
N SER A 68 36.51 -23.61 -10.77
CA SER A 68 36.49 -22.35 -10.05
C SER A 68 35.34 -21.39 -10.39
N SER A 69 34.43 -21.45 -9.47
CA SER A 69 33.54 -20.39 -9.03
C SER A 69 34.27 -19.05 -8.83
N ASN A 70 33.98 -18.10 -9.69
CA ASN A 70 34.05 -16.69 -9.38
C ASN A 70 32.90 -16.01 -10.17
N ALA A 71 31.71 -16.19 -9.70
CA ALA A 71 30.59 -15.36 -10.10
C ALA A 71 30.67 -14.06 -9.29
N GLN A 72 31.38 -13.11 -9.82
CA GLN A 72 31.14 -11.71 -9.50
C GLN A 72 29.75 -11.37 -10.03
N ALA A 73 28.77 -11.41 -9.16
CA ALA A 73 27.47 -10.80 -9.40
C ALA A 73 27.67 -9.29 -9.37
N VAL A 74 28.02 -8.73 -10.52
CA VAL A 74 27.88 -7.30 -10.77
C VAL A 74 26.38 -7.05 -10.83
N GLY A 75 25.83 -6.55 -9.76
CA GLY A 75 24.47 -6.03 -9.68
C GLY A 75 24.34 -4.81 -10.57
N ILE A 76 23.94 -5.00 -11.81
CA ILE A 76 23.42 -3.93 -12.64
C ILE A 76 21.93 -3.84 -12.34
N LEU A 77 21.58 -3.09 -11.32
CA LEU A 77 20.25 -2.47 -11.17
C LEU A 77 20.45 -0.97 -10.97
N GLY A 78 21.09 -0.36 -11.96
CA GLY A 78 21.09 1.07 -12.17
C GLY A 78 20.06 1.41 -13.25
N GLY A 79 18.78 1.15 -12.99
CA GLY A 79 17.72 1.73 -13.78
C GLY A 79 17.70 3.23 -13.53
N ARG A 80 18.07 4.01 -14.55
CA ARG A 80 17.88 5.46 -14.58
C ARG A 80 16.39 5.78 -14.40
N PHE A 81 15.95 5.92 -13.16
CA PHE A 81 14.77 6.68 -12.86
C PHE A 81 15.21 8.07 -12.45
N GLY A 82 15.27 8.96 -13.42
CA GLY A 82 15.50 10.38 -13.21
C GLY A 82 14.27 11.03 -12.61
N GLY A 83 14.11 10.90 -11.31
CA GLY A 83 13.09 11.60 -10.54
C GLY A 83 13.63 11.79 -9.13
N LYS A 84 13.84 13.04 -8.72
CA LYS A 84 14.16 13.37 -7.34
C LYS A 84 13.00 12.92 -6.45
N ALA A 85 13.33 12.03 -5.47
CA ALA A 85 12.44 11.57 -4.41
C ALA A 85 11.42 10.51 -4.78
N ASP A 86 11.87 9.30 -4.99
CA ASP A 86 11.13 8.09 -4.68
C ASP A 86 11.06 7.94 -3.14
N PRO A 87 9.87 7.97 -2.52
CA PRO A 87 9.76 7.86 -1.07
C PRO A 87 10.28 6.52 -0.53
N LEU A 88 10.40 5.52 -1.39
CA LEU A 88 10.98 4.21 -1.04
C LEU A 88 12.45 4.14 -1.45
N GLY A 89 12.83 4.63 -2.62
CA GLY A 89 14.20 4.65 -3.12
C GLY A 89 15.08 5.68 -2.41
N GLY A 90 14.56 6.86 -2.11
CA GLY A 90 15.28 7.90 -1.39
C GLY A 90 15.67 7.49 0.03
N ALA A 91 14.78 6.79 0.73
CA ALA A 91 15.05 6.28 2.08
C ALA A 91 16.02 5.09 2.07
N LEU A 92 15.99 4.25 1.04
CA LEU A 92 16.95 3.16 0.86
C LEU A 92 18.35 3.70 0.52
N ASN A 93 18.42 4.76 -0.30
CA ASN A 93 19.69 5.42 -0.61
C ASN A 93 20.26 6.21 0.58
N ALA A 94 19.41 6.77 1.44
CA ALA A 94 19.86 7.43 2.67
C ALA A 94 20.45 6.44 3.70
N ILE A 95 20.08 5.15 3.62
CA ILE A 95 20.57 4.10 4.51
C ILE A 95 21.76 3.34 3.89
N GLY A 96 21.89 3.33 2.56
CA GLY A 96 22.98 2.66 1.81
C GLY A 96 23.91 3.62 1.07
N GLY A 97 23.62 4.91 1.07
CA GLY A 97 24.42 5.93 0.42
C GLY A 97 25.75 6.12 1.11
N GLN A 98 26.84 5.78 0.42
CA GLN A 98 28.17 6.19 0.81
C GLN A 98 28.24 7.70 0.82
N ALA A 99 28.37 8.29 1.99
CA ALA A 99 28.79 9.66 2.12
C ALA A 99 30.22 9.74 1.56
N ARG A 100 30.36 10.18 0.32
CA ARG A 100 31.67 10.56 -0.23
C ARG A 100 32.10 11.86 0.45
N SER A 101 32.77 11.74 1.57
CA SER A 101 33.60 12.82 2.05
C SER A 101 34.85 12.85 1.16
N LYS A 102 35.16 13.98 0.55
CA LYS A 102 36.46 14.25 -0.06
C LYS A 102 37.49 14.27 1.06
N GLY A 103 38.24 13.18 1.21
CA GLY A 103 39.36 13.08 2.12
C GLY A 103 39.41 11.72 2.80
N ALA A 104 40.42 10.91 2.43
CA ALA A 104 40.87 9.63 2.97
C ALA A 104 39.79 8.52 3.00
N GLY A 105 39.99 7.53 2.10
CA GLY A 105 39.10 6.39 1.89
C GLY A 105 39.00 5.44 3.07
N ILE A 106 38.17 5.77 4.03
CA ILE A 106 37.66 4.80 4.99
C ILE A 106 36.35 4.28 4.41
N VAL A 107 36.40 3.08 3.83
CA VAL A 107 35.20 2.31 3.53
C VAL A 107 34.57 1.94 4.86
N VAL A 108 33.58 2.72 5.32
CA VAL A 108 32.77 2.32 6.45
C VAL A 108 31.90 1.16 5.96
N PRO A 109 32.08 -0.06 6.44
CA PRO A 109 31.24 -1.18 6.05
C PRO A 109 29.79 -0.81 6.41
N SER A 110 28.85 -1.10 5.51
CA SER A 110 27.43 -0.87 5.72
C SER A 110 26.99 -1.51 7.05
N VAL A 111 26.93 -0.72 8.09
CA VAL A 111 26.58 -1.14 9.47
C VAL A 111 25.16 -1.76 9.51
N THR A 112 24.38 -1.58 8.47
CA THR A 112 22.97 -1.96 8.39
C THR A 112 22.75 -3.47 8.20
N SER A 113 23.56 -4.14 7.37
CA SER A 113 23.39 -5.59 7.11
C SER A 113 23.85 -6.46 8.26
N VAL A 114 24.91 -6.05 8.94
CA VAL A 114 25.46 -6.77 10.11
C VAL A 114 24.49 -6.70 11.28
N THR A 115 23.86 -5.55 11.50
CA THR A 115 22.97 -5.34 12.66
C THR A 115 21.65 -6.10 12.55
N LEU A 116 21.13 -6.34 11.35
CA LEU A 116 19.93 -7.17 11.18
C LEU A 116 20.21 -8.66 11.40
N ARG A 117 21.42 -9.13 11.02
CA ARG A 117 21.82 -10.53 11.25
C ARG A 117 21.99 -10.88 12.72
N SER A 118 22.35 -9.91 13.56
CA SER A 118 22.53 -10.13 15.00
C SER A 118 21.23 -10.24 15.79
N LEU A 119 20.08 -9.84 15.20
CA LEU A 119 18.79 -10.03 15.86
C LEU A 119 18.40 -11.51 15.79
N PRO A 120 17.88 -12.08 16.90
CA PRO A 120 17.41 -13.46 16.91
C PRO A 120 16.22 -13.63 15.95
N ASP A 121 16.11 -14.81 15.37
CA ASP A 121 14.92 -15.18 14.61
C ASP A 121 13.77 -15.45 15.59
N HIS A 122 12.56 -15.07 15.22
CA HIS A 122 11.35 -15.43 15.93
C HIS A 122 11.01 -16.89 15.61
N PRO A 123 10.51 -17.70 16.55
CA PRO A 123 10.16 -19.10 16.30
C PRO A 123 9.06 -19.25 15.22
N GLY A 124 8.41 -18.16 14.83
CA GLY A 124 7.30 -18.17 13.90
C GLY A 124 6.00 -18.58 14.56
N GLY A 125 4.98 -18.77 13.75
CA GLY A 125 3.68 -19.26 14.15
C GLY A 125 3.27 -20.46 13.32
N LYS A 126 2.05 -20.95 13.57
CA LYS A 126 1.44 -22.00 12.73
C LYS A 126 1.37 -21.50 11.29
N PRO A 127 1.86 -22.28 10.31
CA PRO A 127 1.73 -21.94 8.90
C PRO A 127 0.28 -21.68 8.51
N LEU A 128 0.05 -20.67 7.71
CA LEU A 128 -1.27 -20.41 7.13
C LEU A 128 -1.49 -21.33 5.94
N GLY A 129 -2.76 -21.68 5.70
CA GLY A 129 -3.16 -22.63 4.67
C GLY A 129 -2.58 -22.32 3.29
N PRO A 130 -2.55 -23.33 2.41
CA PRO A 130 -1.99 -23.20 1.07
C PRO A 130 -2.74 -22.17 0.22
N THR A 131 -2.05 -21.54 -0.70
CA THR A 131 -2.59 -20.57 -1.64
C THR A 131 -2.10 -20.88 -3.06
N PRO A 132 -2.86 -20.54 -4.09
CA PRO A 132 -4.23 -20.00 -4.05
C PRO A 132 -5.28 -21.10 -3.80
N VAL A 133 -6.45 -20.68 -3.32
CA VAL A 133 -7.66 -21.51 -3.31
C VAL A 133 -8.40 -21.32 -4.64
N ASN A 134 -8.67 -22.40 -5.36
CA ASN A 134 -9.20 -22.35 -6.74
C ASN A 134 -10.54 -21.60 -6.85
N THR A 135 -11.39 -21.67 -5.82
CA THR A 135 -12.68 -20.98 -5.80
C THR A 135 -12.54 -19.44 -5.69
N LEU A 136 -11.37 -18.96 -5.28
CA LEU A 136 -11.08 -17.55 -5.03
C LEU A 136 -10.22 -16.88 -6.11
N ILE A 137 -10.01 -17.57 -7.24
CA ILE A 137 -9.25 -17.03 -8.38
C ILE A 137 -10.00 -17.25 -9.69
N GLU A 138 -9.73 -16.36 -10.65
CA GLU A 138 -10.24 -16.47 -12.01
C GLU A 138 -9.15 -16.12 -13.02
N LYS A 139 -9.22 -16.73 -14.21
CA LYS A 139 -8.38 -16.36 -15.35
C LYS A 139 -9.12 -15.30 -16.15
N LYS A 140 -8.41 -14.26 -16.55
CA LYS A 140 -8.91 -13.22 -17.45
C LYS A 140 -7.97 -13.08 -18.63
N GLU A 141 -8.53 -12.98 -19.83
CA GLU A 141 -7.76 -12.74 -21.05
C GLU A 141 -6.95 -11.44 -20.95
N GLY A 142 -5.73 -11.47 -21.48
CA GLY A 142 -4.81 -10.34 -21.45
C GLY A 142 -4.03 -10.16 -20.14
N LEU A 143 -4.26 -11.02 -19.14
CA LEU A 143 -3.48 -11.06 -17.91
C LEU A 143 -2.61 -12.31 -17.83
N THR A 144 -1.38 -12.17 -17.37
CA THR A 144 -0.45 -13.30 -17.17
C THR A 144 -0.80 -14.13 -15.95
N GLY A 145 -1.27 -13.49 -14.88
CA GLY A 145 -1.66 -14.11 -13.62
C GLY A 145 -3.16 -14.38 -13.50
N PHE A 146 -3.56 -14.77 -12.31
CA PHE A 146 -4.97 -14.94 -11.93
C PHE A 146 -5.44 -13.74 -11.13
N LEU A 147 -6.69 -13.35 -11.31
CA LEU A 147 -7.34 -12.35 -10.49
C LEU A 147 -7.99 -12.99 -9.26
N PRO A 148 -7.99 -12.31 -8.11
CA PRO A 148 -8.86 -12.70 -7.02
C PRO A 148 -10.31 -12.51 -7.41
N LYS A 149 -11.17 -13.43 -6.95
CA LYS A 149 -12.63 -13.32 -7.03
C LYS A 149 -13.27 -13.75 -5.72
N ALA A 150 -14.46 -13.27 -5.43
CA ALA A 150 -15.28 -13.79 -4.35
C ALA A 150 -15.81 -15.18 -4.73
N GLY A 151 -15.75 -16.12 -3.79
CA GLY A 151 -16.40 -17.42 -3.88
C GLY A 151 -17.87 -17.34 -3.50
N LYS A 152 -18.45 -18.47 -3.07
CA LYS A 152 -19.84 -18.53 -2.62
C LYS A 152 -19.95 -18.22 -1.12
N GLY A 153 -20.95 -17.42 -0.75
CA GLY A 153 -21.21 -17.10 0.63
C GLY A 153 -20.01 -16.37 1.31
N ASP A 154 -19.49 -16.98 2.34
CA ASP A 154 -18.37 -16.44 3.13
C ASP A 154 -16.98 -16.75 2.57
N ASP A 155 -16.90 -17.47 1.43
CA ASP A 155 -15.64 -17.73 0.74
C ASP A 155 -15.15 -16.47 0.05
N VAL A 156 -14.43 -15.66 0.80
CA VAL A 156 -13.81 -14.42 0.32
C VAL A 156 -12.36 -14.35 0.79
N SER A 157 -11.49 -13.78 -0.04
CA SER A 157 -10.06 -13.74 0.22
C SER A 157 -9.74 -13.12 1.59
N TRP A 158 -10.46 -12.06 1.98
CA TRP A 158 -10.21 -11.39 3.26
C TRP A 158 -10.55 -12.23 4.49
N LYS A 159 -11.35 -13.30 4.36
CA LYS A 159 -11.60 -14.29 5.43
C LYS A 159 -10.66 -15.49 5.33
N VAL A 160 -10.57 -16.08 4.13
CA VAL A 160 -9.85 -17.34 3.91
C VAL A 160 -8.33 -17.20 4.07
N TYR A 161 -7.75 -16.08 3.65
CA TYR A 161 -6.30 -15.87 3.68
C TYR A 161 -5.80 -15.12 4.91
N SER A 162 -6.70 -14.61 5.74
CA SER A 162 -6.37 -13.97 7.01
C SER A 162 -5.78 -14.93 8.02
N ARG A 163 -4.99 -14.41 8.96
CA ARG A 163 -4.57 -15.16 10.14
C ARG A 163 -5.75 -15.26 11.11
N PRO A 164 -6.13 -16.47 11.55
CA PRO A 164 -7.20 -16.64 12.53
C PRO A 164 -6.90 -15.89 13.82
N TYR A 165 -7.88 -15.19 14.35
CA TYR A 165 -7.83 -14.54 15.65
C TYR A 165 -9.18 -14.69 16.35
N ASN A 166 -9.16 -15.24 17.57
CA ASN A 166 -10.35 -15.41 18.38
C ASN A 166 -10.47 -14.23 19.37
N TRP A 167 -11.52 -13.45 19.21
CA TRP A 167 -11.83 -12.34 20.11
C TRP A 167 -12.44 -12.83 21.43
N GLU A 168 -13.25 -13.89 21.39
CA GLU A 168 -14.08 -14.36 22.49
C GLU A 168 -13.24 -14.93 23.64
N GLU A 169 -12.20 -15.70 23.34
CA GLU A 169 -11.29 -16.24 24.38
C GLU A 169 -10.62 -15.18 25.27
N LYS A 170 -10.60 -13.92 24.81
CA LYS A 170 -9.96 -12.83 25.57
C LYS A 170 -10.94 -11.79 26.12
N GLU A 171 -12.20 -11.80 25.65
CA GLU A 171 -13.27 -10.94 26.17
C GLU A 171 -13.92 -11.58 27.42
N ASP A 172 -14.02 -12.92 27.49
CA ASP A 172 -14.56 -13.64 28.66
C ASP A 172 -13.78 -13.42 29.95
N ASP A 173 -12.47 -13.16 29.86
CA ASP A 173 -11.63 -12.82 31.00
C ASP A 173 -11.78 -11.34 31.43
N GLU A 174 -12.28 -10.46 30.55
CA GLU A 174 -12.49 -9.04 30.82
C GLU A 174 -13.86 -8.77 31.47
N GLU A 175 -14.88 -9.56 31.16
CA GLU A 175 -16.26 -9.34 31.64
C GLU A 175 -16.43 -9.75 33.12
N LYS A 176 -15.55 -10.63 33.63
CA LYS A 176 -15.63 -11.17 35.00
C LYS A 176 -15.02 -10.25 36.06
N ASP A 177 -14.24 -9.24 35.66
CA ASP A 177 -13.59 -8.34 36.61
C ASP A 177 -13.67 -6.88 36.13
N VAL A 178 -14.65 -6.18 36.68
CA VAL A 178 -14.96 -4.76 36.36
C VAL A 178 -13.82 -3.80 36.72
N THR A 179 -12.83 -4.27 37.45
CA THR A 179 -11.67 -3.48 37.93
C THR A 179 -10.49 -3.54 36.96
N LYS A 180 -10.46 -4.52 36.04
CA LYS A 180 -9.37 -4.65 35.07
C LYS A 180 -9.43 -3.64 33.93
N GLU A 181 -8.30 -3.01 33.66
CA GLU A 181 -8.16 -2.15 32.49
C GLU A 181 -8.37 -2.98 31.21
N LYS A 182 -9.32 -2.55 30.34
CA LYS A 182 -9.59 -3.27 29.08
C LYS A 182 -8.34 -3.44 28.25
N ILE A 183 -8.14 -4.65 27.73
CA ILE A 183 -7.01 -5.00 26.87
C ILE A 183 -6.98 -4.09 25.65
N LYS A 184 -5.84 -3.49 25.39
CA LYS A 184 -5.59 -2.69 24.19
C LYS A 184 -5.06 -3.61 23.08
N ARG A 185 -5.50 -3.44 21.86
CA ARG A 185 -5.10 -4.28 20.72
C ARG A 185 -4.43 -3.44 19.66
N VAL A 186 -3.23 -3.84 19.25
CA VAL A 186 -2.46 -3.16 18.23
C VAL A 186 -2.18 -4.10 17.07
N ALA A 187 -2.41 -3.64 15.86
CA ALA A 187 -1.89 -4.29 14.66
C ALA A 187 -0.73 -3.49 14.07
N VAL A 188 0.22 -4.19 13.49
CA VAL A 188 1.32 -3.59 12.75
C VAL A 188 1.40 -4.22 11.38
N VAL A 189 1.50 -3.38 10.35
CA VAL A 189 1.68 -3.82 8.96
C VAL A 189 3.04 -3.33 8.48
N VAL A 190 3.87 -4.25 8.03
CA VAL A 190 5.16 -3.93 7.41
C VAL A 190 4.99 -4.00 5.90
N MET A 191 5.14 -2.85 5.25
CA MET A 191 4.99 -2.67 3.81
C MET A 191 6.35 -2.79 3.09
N GLY A 192 6.34 -2.84 1.75
CA GLY A 192 7.58 -2.88 0.95
C GLY A 192 8.31 -4.22 0.98
N ILE A 193 7.61 -5.30 1.33
CA ILE A 193 8.17 -6.66 1.31
C ILE A 193 8.46 -7.08 -0.14
N GLY A 194 9.68 -7.58 -0.34
CA GLY A 194 10.19 -8.02 -1.63
C GLY A 194 11.15 -7.03 -2.31
N LEU A 195 11.10 -5.73 -1.98
CA LEU A 195 11.99 -4.73 -2.58
C LEU A 195 13.46 -4.93 -2.19
N SER A 196 13.72 -5.28 -0.95
CA SER A 196 15.06 -5.64 -0.46
C SER A 196 15.05 -7.04 0.11
N LYS A 197 15.81 -7.95 -0.48
CA LYS A 197 15.88 -9.35 -0.02
C LYS A 197 16.29 -9.45 1.44
N ALA A 198 17.33 -8.73 1.85
CA ALA A 198 17.85 -8.78 3.23
C ALA A 198 16.81 -8.25 4.24
N SER A 199 16.22 -7.10 3.96
CA SER A 199 15.22 -6.47 4.83
C SER A 199 13.92 -7.28 4.90
N SER A 200 13.47 -7.81 3.76
CA SER A 200 12.26 -8.63 3.68
C SER A 200 12.43 -9.95 4.43
N MET A 201 13.55 -10.63 4.24
CA MET A 201 13.86 -11.84 5.01
C MET A 201 13.98 -11.57 6.51
N ALA A 202 14.56 -10.43 6.89
CA ALA A 202 14.62 -10.05 8.30
C ALA A 202 13.23 -9.78 8.88
N ALA A 203 12.35 -9.08 8.16
CA ALA A 203 10.97 -8.89 8.57
C ALA A 203 10.25 -10.23 8.77
N ILE A 204 10.31 -11.12 7.78
CA ILE A 204 9.65 -12.43 7.81
C ILE A 204 10.16 -13.30 8.97
N LYS A 205 11.48 -13.34 9.22
CA LYS A 205 12.06 -14.25 10.21
C LYS A 205 12.09 -13.72 11.62
N LYS A 206 12.13 -12.42 11.81
CA LYS A 206 12.42 -11.81 13.12
C LYS A 206 11.22 -11.15 13.79
N LEU A 207 10.15 -10.92 13.03
CA LEU A 207 8.91 -10.39 13.57
C LEU A 207 7.96 -11.52 13.99
N PRO A 208 7.14 -11.30 15.02
CA PRO A 208 6.11 -12.27 15.41
C PRO A 208 5.03 -12.40 14.31
N PRO A 209 4.44 -13.58 14.17
CA PRO A 209 3.51 -13.92 13.09
C PRO A 209 2.22 -13.10 13.08
N GLU A 210 1.91 -12.39 14.15
CA GLU A 210 0.80 -11.42 14.23
C GLU A 210 1.06 -10.15 13.41
N ILE A 211 2.31 -9.87 13.05
CA ILE A 211 2.64 -8.78 12.13
C ILE A 211 2.16 -9.15 10.73
N SER A 212 1.30 -8.33 10.17
CA SER A 212 0.86 -8.49 8.78
C SER A 212 1.90 -7.88 7.84
N LEU A 213 2.09 -8.51 6.67
CA LEU A 213 3.09 -8.10 5.70
C LEU A 213 2.41 -7.65 4.41
N ALA A 214 2.87 -6.56 3.80
CA ALA A 214 2.36 -6.11 2.50
C ALA A 214 3.47 -6.23 1.44
N LEU A 215 3.20 -7.06 0.43
CA LEU A 215 4.07 -7.23 -0.72
C LEU A 215 4.03 -5.98 -1.60
N ASP A 216 5.17 -5.59 -2.11
CA ASP A 216 5.25 -4.49 -3.06
C ASP A 216 5.11 -5.00 -4.51
N PRO A 217 4.21 -4.45 -5.35
CA PRO A 217 3.99 -4.96 -6.71
C PRO A 217 5.20 -4.80 -7.64
N TYR A 218 6.19 -4.01 -7.25
CA TYR A 218 7.45 -3.85 -7.99
C TYR A 218 8.52 -4.88 -7.60
N ALA A 219 8.24 -5.70 -6.58
CA ALA A 219 9.18 -6.73 -6.13
C ALA A 219 9.22 -7.91 -7.11
N PRO A 220 10.40 -8.48 -7.35
CA PRO A 220 10.52 -9.72 -8.11
C PRO A 220 10.00 -10.91 -7.29
N ASN A 221 9.51 -11.93 -7.99
CA ASN A 221 9.12 -13.23 -7.40
C ASN A 221 8.10 -13.11 -6.24
N LEU A 222 7.03 -12.35 -6.45
CA LEU A 222 6.00 -12.10 -5.43
C LEU A 222 5.43 -13.37 -4.81
N SER A 223 5.22 -14.43 -5.61
CA SER A 223 4.71 -15.71 -5.11
C SER A 223 5.64 -16.34 -4.09
N ASP A 224 6.96 -16.23 -4.27
CA ASP A 224 7.95 -16.75 -3.32
C ASP A 224 7.91 -15.97 -1.99
N TRP A 225 7.78 -14.66 -2.05
CA TRP A 225 7.60 -13.82 -0.86
C TRP A 225 6.32 -14.12 -0.11
N LEU A 226 5.21 -14.33 -0.83
CA LEU A 226 3.93 -14.74 -0.26
C LEU A 226 4.05 -16.06 0.49
N VAL A 227 4.59 -17.09 -0.16
CA VAL A 227 4.76 -18.42 0.43
C VAL A 227 5.63 -18.36 1.67
N ARG A 228 6.79 -17.71 1.62
CA ARG A 228 7.69 -17.56 2.77
C ARG A 228 7.02 -16.88 3.96
N SER A 229 6.25 -15.81 3.71
CA SER A 229 5.53 -15.10 4.74
C SER A 229 4.48 -16.00 5.41
N ARG A 230 3.69 -16.70 4.63
CA ARG A 230 2.61 -17.56 5.11
C ARG A 230 3.12 -18.81 5.84
N LEU A 231 4.27 -19.35 5.43
CA LEU A 231 4.89 -20.50 6.11
C LEU A 231 5.27 -20.23 7.56
N VAL A 232 5.60 -18.99 7.90
CA VAL A 232 5.90 -18.60 9.30
C VAL A 232 4.72 -17.93 10.00
N GLY A 233 3.56 -17.90 9.36
CA GLY A 233 2.29 -17.49 9.95
C GLY A 233 1.88 -16.04 9.69
N HIS A 234 2.61 -15.25 8.93
CA HIS A 234 2.19 -13.90 8.56
C HIS A 234 1.06 -13.91 7.53
N GLU A 235 0.00 -13.17 7.79
CA GLU A 235 -0.98 -12.85 6.76
C GLU A 235 -0.45 -11.78 5.80
N VAL A 236 -0.91 -11.79 4.56
CA VAL A 236 -0.28 -11.03 3.48
C VAL A 236 -1.28 -10.13 2.76
N LEU A 237 -0.93 -8.86 2.62
CA LEU A 237 -1.56 -7.85 1.77
C LEU A 237 -0.75 -7.65 0.48
N LEU A 238 -1.38 -7.10 -0.54
CA LEU A 238 -0.71 -6.55 -1.72
C LEU A 238 -0.78 -5.02 -1.66
N THR A 239 0.32 -4.35 -1.87
CA THR A 239 0.33 -2.89 -1.99
C THR A 239 -0.32 -2.46 -3.30
N LEU A 240 -1.24 -1.50 -3.24
CA LEU A 240 -1.88 -0.87 -4.39
C LEU A 240 -1.35 0.56 -4.53
N PRO A 241 -0.42 0.82 -5.47
CA PRO A 241 0.13 2.14 -5.68
C PRO A 241 -0.93 3.10 -6.23
N MET A 242 -0.98 4.30 -5.67
CA MET A 242 -1.89 5.36 -6.11
C MET A 242 -1.13 6.67 -6.26
N GLU A 243 -1.60 7.54 -7.14
CA GLU A 243 -1.04 8.86 -7.37
C GLU A 243 -1.05 9.69 -6.08
N SER A 244 0.09 10.30 -5.78
CA SER A 244 0.27 11.23 -4.66
C SER A 244 -0.20 12.63 -5.03
N GLU A 245 -0.59 13.44 -4.04
CA GLU A 245 -0.78 14.90 -4.20
C GLU A 245 0.48 15.59 -4.73
N GLN A 246 1.63 15.04 -4.45
CA GLN A 246 2.92 15.60 -4.85
C GLN A 246 3.42 15.06 -6.20
N PHE A 247 2.55 14.37 -6.97
CA PHE A 247 2.91 13.96 -8.32
C PHE A 247 3.18 15.20 -9.21
N PRO A 248 4.22 15.23 -10.06
CA PRO A 248 5.16 14.13 -10.37
C PRO A 248 6.38 14.04 -9.42
N VAL A 249 6.53 14.90 -8.44
CA VAL A 249 7.69 14.91 -7.53
C VAL A 249 7.78 13.59 -6.72
N ARG A 250 6.62 13.06 -6.33
CA ARG A 250 6.48 11.71 -5.75
C ARG A 250 5.64 10.86 -6.69
N ASP A 251 6.29 10.08 -7.54
CA ASP A 251 5.62 9.12 -8.42
C ASP A 251 5.62 7.74 -7.77
N ALA A 252 4.43 7.15 -7.66
CA ALA A 252 4.25 5.81 -7.14
C ALA A 252 4.55 4.71 -8.19
N GLY A 253 5.12 5.11 -9.34
CA GLY A 253 5.61 4.20 -10.37
C GLY A 253 4.59 3.85 -11.46
N PRO A 254 4.99 2.98 -12.41
CA PRO A 254 4.19 2.68 -13.61
C PRO A 254 2.88 1.96 -13.32
N TYR A 255 2.77 1.24 -12.21
CA TYR A 255 1.54 0.56 -11.81
C TYR A 255 0.57 1.46 -11.03
N ALA A 256 0.95 2.70 -10.73
CA ALA A 256 0.11 3.60 -9.96
C ALA A 256 -1.22 3.91 -10.65
N LEU A 257 -2.29 3.87 -9.88
CA LEU A 257 -3.58 4.41 -10.29
C LEU A 257 -3.48 5.94 -10.30
N LYS A 258 -3.69 6.54 -11.47
CA LYS A 258 -3.53 7.99 -11.70
C LYS A 258 -4.85 8.63 -12.04
N THR A 259 -5.03 9.89 -11.64
CA THR A 259 -6.23 10.69 -11.94
C THR A 259 -6.39 10.98 -13.43
N SER A 260 -5.30 10.93 -14.18
CA SER A 260 -5.29 11.08 -15.64
C SER A 260 -5.87 9.88 -16.42
N LEU A 261 -6.08 8.74 -15.75
CA LEU A 261 -6.66 7.56 -16.38
C LEU A 261 -8.17 7.68 -16.50
N ASN A 262 -8.71 7.24 -17.64
CA ASN A 262 -10.14 7.01 -17.76
C ASN A 262 -10.57 5.78 -16.92
N LYS A 263 -11.87 5.54 -16.82
CA LYS A 263 -12.41 4.42 -16.01
C LYS A 263 -11.94 3.06 -16.49
N ALA A 264 -11.90 2.83 -17.81
CA ALA A 264 -11.49 1.55 -18.39
C ALA A 264 -10.00 1.26 -18.10
N ASP A 265 -9.13 2.25 -18.30
CA ASP A 265 -7.70 2.13 -18.04
C ASP A 265 -7.41 2.01 -16.54
N THR A 266 -8.21 2.66 -15.69
CA THR A 266 -8.12 2.49 -14.23
C THR A 266 -8.41 1.05 -13.83
N VAL A 267 -9.48 0.44 -14.35
CA VAL A 267 -9.81 -0.97 -14.08
C VAL A 267 -8.74 -1.89 -14.63
N LYS A 268 -8.31 -1.69 -15.88
CA LYS A 268 -7.24 -2.48 -16.50
C LYS A 268 -5.95 -2.45 -15.68
N ARG A 269 -5.54 -1.29 -15.20
CA ARG A 269 -4.34 -1.14 -14.36
C ARG A 269 -4.52 -1.77 -12.99
N LEU A 270 -5.67 -1.59 -12.37
CA LEU A 270 -6.02 -2.25 -11.11
C LEU A 270 -5.91 -3.78 -11.25
N GLU A 271 -6.53 -4.37 -12.26
CA GLU A 271 -6.50 -5.80 -12.52
C GLU A 271 -5.09 -6.32 -12.82
N MET A 272 -4.29 -5.53 -13.54
CA MET A 272 -2.88 -5.87 -13.79
C MET A 272 -2.08 -5.96 -12.48
N VAL A 273 -2.29 -5.04 -11.54
CA VAL A 273 -1.66 -5.12 -10.22
C VAL A 273 -2.18 -6.31 -9.43
N LEU A 274 -3.50 -6.47 -9.35
CA LEU A 274 -4.13 -7.54 -8.56
C LEU A 274 -3.78 -8.95 -9.07
N SER A 275 -3.44 -9.11 -10.35
CA SER A 275 -3.10 -10.41 -10.96
C SER A 275 -1.62 -10.81 -10.81
N GLN A 276 -0.77 -9.98 -10.22
CA GLN A 276 0.66 -10.28 -10.11
C GLN A 276 0.97 -11.43 -9.14
N VAL A 277 0.11 -11.63 -8.15
CA VAL A 277 0.20 -12.70 -7.17
C VAL A 277 -1.21 -13.02 -6.67
N THR A 278 -1.42 -14.23 -6.16
CA THR A 278 -2.69 -14.66 -5.55
C THR A 278 -2.46 -15.25 -4.17
N GLY A 279 -3.46 -15.17 -3.28
CA GLY A 279 -3.36 -15.70 -1.92
C GLY A 279 -3.11 -14.64 -0.85
N TYR A 280 -3.28 -13.39 -1.20
CA TYR A 280 -3.34 -12.25 -0.26
C TYR A 280 -4.79 -11.97 0.13
N PHE A 281 -5.00 -11.45 1.34
CA PHE A 281 -6.35 -11.25 1.88
C PHE A 281 -6.95 -9.86 1.59
N GLY A 282 -6.13 -8.91 1.13
CA GLY A 282 -6.57 -7.55 0.84
C GLY A 282 -5.47 -6.70 0.25
N VAL A 283 -5.77 -5.45 0.06
CA VAL A 283 -4.81 -4.47 -0.46
C VAL A 283 -4.52 -3.36 0.55
N ALA A 284 -3.29 -2.85 0.52
CA ALA A 284 -2.87 -1.68 1.27
C ALA A 284 -2.58 -0.53 0.31
N THR A 285 -3.15 0.64 0.56
CA THR A 285 -2.88 1.82 -0.27
C THR A 285 -1.64 2.54 0.18
N VAL A 286 -0.83 2.97 -0.78
CA VAL A 286 0.32 3.85 -0.58
C VAL A 286 0.08 5.15 -1.33
N LEU A 287 0.35 6.28 -0.68
CA LEU A 287 0.29 7.61 -1.29
C LEU A 287 -1.07 7.99 -1.92
N GLY A 288 -2.18 7.49 -1.39
CA GLY A 288 -3.49 7.62 -2.01
C GLY A 288 -4.13 9.02 -2.03
N SER A 289 -3.46 10.09 -1.57
CA SER A 289 -4.10 11.40 -1.42
C SER A 289 -4.48 12.04 -2.76
N GLY A 290 -3.62 12.05 -3.77
CA GLY A 290 -3.95 12.62 -5.08
C GLY A 290 -5.08 11.88 -5.79
N PHE A 291 -4.96 10.57 -5.94
CA PHE A 291 -6.01 9.71 -6.47
C PHE A 291 -7.24 9.66 -5.54
N GLY A 292 -6.99 9.74 -4.24
CA GLY A 292 -8.01 9.67 -3.19
C GLY A 292 -9.07 10.76 -3.27
N ASP A 293 -8.81 11.87 -3.92
CA ASP A 293 -9.76 12.98 -4.06
C ASP A 293 -10.74 12.79 -5.22
N SER A 294 -10.46 11.89 -6.16
CA SER A 294 -11.39 11.53 -7.22
C SER A 294 -12.47 10.56 -6.75
N ARG A 295 -13.64 11.09 -6.37
CA ARG A 295 -14.77 10.28 -5.90
C ARG A 295 -15.16 9.19 -6.92
N ALA A 296 -15.20 9.52 -8.21
CA ALA A 296 -15.63 8.60 -9.25
C ALA A 296 -14.64 7.42 -9.39
N LEU A 297 -13.34 7.71 -9.50
CA LEU A 297 -12.30 6.69 -9.63
C LEU A 297 -12.13 5.89 -8.35
N MET A 298 -12.17 6.54 -7.20
CA MET A 298 -12.12 5.86 -5.90
C MET A 298 -13.30 4.90 -5.72
N THR A 299 -14.52 5.33 -6.05
CA THR A 299 -15.71 4.46 -5.97
C THR A 299 -15.57 3.26 -6.91
N LEU A 300 -15.06 3.46 -8.12
CA LEU A 300 -14.82 2.39 -9.08
C LEU A 300 -13.82 1.36 -8.53
N VAL A 301 -12.70 1.80 -7.99
CA VAL A 301 -11.68 0.92 -7.40
C VAL A 301 -12.23 0.16 -6.21
N LEU A 302 -12.90 0.85 -5.27
CA LEU A 302 -13.40 0.20 -4.06
C LEU A 302 -14.52 -0.82 -4.33
N ASN A 303 -15.38 -0.57 -5.32
CA ASN A 303 -16.35 -1.57 -5.75
C ASN A 303 -15.66 -2.81 -6.34
N ASN A 304 -14.64 -2.63 -7.19
CA ASN A 304 -13.87 -3.75 -7.71
C ASN A 304 -13.20 -4.58 -6.60
N LEU A 305 -12.63 -3.95 -5.58
CA LEU A 305 -12.05 -4.66 -4.44
C LEU A 305 -13.11 -5.47 -3.68
N LYS A 306 -14.28 -4.87 -3.44
CA LYS A 306 -15.40 -5.54 -2.78
C LYS A 306 -15.88 -6.75 -3.57
N ASP A 307 -16.12 -6.59 -4.87
CA ASP A 307 -16.63 -7.66 -5.76
C ASP A 307 -15.64 -8.81 -5.87
N ARG A 308 -14.35 -8.56 -5.63
CA ARG A 308 -13.29 -9.56 -5.58
C ARG A 308 -13.05 -10.18 -4.20
N GLY A 309 -13.83 -9.78 -3.20
CA GLY A 309 -13.73 -10.32 -1.84
C GLY A 309 -12.44 -9.91 -1.10
N LEU A 310 -11.90 -8.73 -1.39
CA LEU A 310 -10.70 -8.18 -0.77
C LEU A 310 -11.06 -7.15 0.31
N MET A 311 -10.19 -6.99 1.30
CA MET A 311 -10.26 -5.88 2.24
C MET A 311 -9.37 -4.71 1.81
N LEU A 312 -9.62 -3.54 2.36
CA LEU A 312 -8.80 -2.34 2.18
C LEU A 312 -8.11 -1.93 3.49
N LEU A 313 -6.81 -1.77 3.45
CA LEU A 313 -6.05 -0.98 4.41
C LEU A 313 -5.73 0.39 3.78
N THR A 314 -6.23 1.46 4.39
CA THR A 314 -5.80 2.81 4.00
C THR A 314 -4.68 3.27 4.92
N THR A 315 -3.59 3.75 4.37
CA THR A 315 -2.62 4.50 5.18
C THR A 315 -3.24 5.85 5.49
N GLY A 316 -3.30 6.21 6.76
CA GLY A 316 -3.98 7.41 7.23
C GLY A 316 -3.40 8.71 6.65
N ALA A 317 -3.69 8.99 5.39
CA ALA A 317 -3.54 10.33 4.85
C ALA A 317 -4.53 11.23 5.61
N GLN A 318 -4.00 12.13 6.38
CA GLN A 318 -4.76 12.94 7.33
C GLN A 318 -5.88 13.78 6.70
N ASN A 319 -5.91 13.89 5.36
CA ASN A 319 -6.76 14.83 4.66
C ASN A 319 -7.85 14.21 3.78
N SER A 320 -7.80 12.93 3.42
CA SER A 320 -8.85 12.32 2.61
C SER A 320 -9.61 11.23 3.37
N LEU A 321 -10.78 11.59 3.90
CA LEU A 321 -11.74 10.64 4.46
C LEU A 321 -12.63 10.01 3.37
N LEU A 322 -12.33 10.26 2.09
CA LEU A 322 -13.19 9.83 1.00
C LEU A 322 -13.23 8.30 0.86
N ALA A 323 -12.06 7.66 0.79
CA ALA A 323 -11.98 6.21 0.69
C ALA A 323 -12.65 5.49 1.88
N PRO A 324 -12.40 5.87 3.16
CA PRO A 324 -13.15 5.32 4.28
C PRO A 324 -14.66 5.56 4.23
N LYS A 325 -15.12 6.72 3.77
CA LYS A 325 -16.55 7.01 3.62
C LYS A 325 -17.21 6.12 2.57
N ILE A 326 -16.57 5.97 1.42
CA ILE A 326 -17.08 5.10 0.34
C ILE A 326 -17.06 3.64 0.80
N ALA A 327 -15.94 3.15 1.35
CA ALA A 327 -15.79 1.78 1.82
C ALA A 327 -16.91 1.40 2.81
N ARG A 328 -17.22 2.27 3.77
CA ARG A 328 -18.34 2.06 4.71
C ARG A 328 -19.69 1.99 4.01
N LYS A 329 -19.93 2.91 3.06
CA LYS A 329 -21.21 2.96 2.32
C LYS A 329 -21.46 1.68 1.52
N ILE A 330 -20.42 1.09 0.93
CA ILE A 330 -20.51 -0.13 0.14
C ILE A 330 -20.28 -1.41 0.95
N ASN A 331 -20.05 -1.32 2.27
CA ASN A 331 -19.69 -2.43 3.14
C ASN A 331 -18.40 -3.18 2.68
N LEU A 332 -17.40 -2.46 2.22
CA LEU A 332 -16.08 -3.00 1.97
C LEU A 332 -15.35 -3.17 3.31
N PRO A 333 -14.80 -4.36 3.62
CA PRO A 333 -13.97 -4.56 4.81
C PRO A 333 -12.80 -3.57 4.84
N LEU A 334 -12.68 -2.82 5.94
CA LEU A 334 -11.79 -1.67 6.03
C LEU A 334 -11.01 -1.67 7.33
N VAL A 335 -9.73 -1.32 7.22
CA VAL A 335 -8.87 -0.91 8.33
C VAL A 335 -8.18 0.41 7.98
N ILE A 336 -8.00 1.29 8.94
CA ILE A 336 -7.33 2.57 8.79
C ILE A 336 -6.04 2.56 9.59
N GLY A 337 -4.91 2.84 8.96
CA GLY A 337 -3.62 3.03 9.62
C GLY A 337 -3.62 4.33 10.42
N ASP A 338 -3.32 4.26 11.72
CA ASP A 338 -3.31 5.41 12.61
C ASP A 338 -1.95 6.14 12.61
N VAL A 339 -0.85 5.38 12.51
CA VAL A 339 0.52 5.92 12.61
C VAL A 339 1.45 5.25 11.61
N THR A 340 2.20 6.03 10.86
CA THR A 340 3.37 5.56 10.10
C THR A 340 4.60 5.75 10.98
N LEU A 341 5.22 4.63 11.40
CA LEU A 341 6.27 4.62 12.40
C LEU A 341 7.56 5.28 11.91
N ASP A 342 7.89 5.09 10.67
CA ASP A 342 9.13 5.51 10.02
C ASP A 342 8.92 6.60 8.96
N ALA A 343 7.90 7.42 9.15
CA ALA A 343 7.74 8.66 8.40
C ALA A 343 9.00 9.56 8.52
N GLU A 344 9.66 9.49 9.66
CA GLU A 344 11.02 9.94 9.89
C GLU A 344 11.86 8.70 10.26
N PRO A 345 12.69 8.16 9.34
CA PRO A 345 13.34 6.86 9.50
C PRO A 345 14.59 6.91 10.42
N SER A 346 14.55 7.73 11.46
CA SER A 346 15.56 7.81 12.52
C SER A 346 15.12 7.01 13.75
N PRO A 347 16.05 6.46 14.56
CA PRO A 347 15.69 5.79 15.81
C PRO A 347 14.85 6.66 16.76
N ALA A 348 15.12 7.96 16.82
CA ALA A 348 14.37 8.92 17.62
C ALA A 348 12.97 9.20 17.05
N GLY A 349 12.87 9.38 15.72
CA GLY A 349 11.60 9.57 15.03
C GLY A 349 10.67 8.38 15.21
N ILE A 350 11.17 7.15 15.00
CA ILE A 350 10.43 5.92 15.22
C ILE A 350 9.95 5.80 16.67
N GLN A 351 10.84 6.08 17.64
CA GLN A 351 10.47 6.04 19.05
C GLN A 351 9.38 7.07 19.41
N LYS A 352 9.44 8.25 18.83
CA LYS A 352 8.37 9.28 18.97
C LYS A 352 7.03 8.77 18.43
N LYS A 353 7.04 8.09 17.27
CA LYS A 353 5.84 7.51 16.66
C LYS A 353 5.27 6.34 17.46
N LEU A 354 6.12 5.50 18.05
CA LEU A 354 5.67 4.45 18.96
C LEU A 354 4.97 5.02 20.22
N ARG A 355 5.49 6.10 20.80
CA ARG A 355 4.80 6.80 21.90
C ARG A 355 3.45 7.40 21.46
N GLN A 356 3.37 7.95 20.24
CA GLN A 356 2.12 8.43 19.67
C GLN A 356 1.10 7.29 19.52
N LEU A 357 1.54 6.12 19.04
CA LEU A 357 0.72 4.92 18.92
C LEU A 357 0.17 4.46 20.27
N GLU A 358 1.00 4.43 21.30
CA GLU A 358 0.57 4.08 22.67
C GLU A 358 -0.46 5.08 23.23
N LYS A 359 -0.31 6.38 22.92
CA LYS A 359 -1.33 7.38 23.30
C LYS A 359 -2.67 7.09 22.62
N ILE A 360 -2.66 6.79 21.32
CA ILE A 360 -3.87 6.42 20.59
C ILE A 360 -4.52 5.17 21.20
N LEU A 361 -3.73 4.16 21.56
CA LEU A 361 -4.22 2.93 22.19
C LEU A 361 -4.88 3.19 23.53
N LYS A 362 -4.38 4.14 24.34
CA LYS A 362 -5.03 4.54 25.60
C LYS A 362 -6.43 5.13 25.35
N GLU A 363 -6.59 5.90 24.26
CA GLU A 363 -7.84 6.58 23.94
C GLU A 363 -8.84 5.67 23.20
N LYS A 364 -8.37 4.94 22.17
CA LYS A 364 -9.23 4.19 21.24
C LYS A 364 -9.34 2.70 21.56
N LYS A 365 -8.42 2.13 22.39
CA LYS A 365 -8.29 0.70 22.70
C LYS A 365 -7.83 -0.17 21.51
N VAL A 366 -7.95 0.30 20.29
CA VAL A 366 -7.43 -0.32 19.08
C VAL A 366 -6.64 0.69 18.25
N ALA A 367 -5.51 0.28 17.68
CA ALA A 367 -4.73 1.12 16.78
C ALA A 367 -3.96 0.28 15.77
N VAL A 368 -3.61 0.90 14.64
CA VAL A 368 -2.87 0.28 13.55
C VAL A 368 -1.66 1.12 13.21
N ALA A 369 -0.50 0.49 13.27
CA ALA A 369 0.76 1.07 12.83
C ALA A 369 1.19 0.53 11.47
N ILE A 370 1.79 1.40 10.67
CA ILE A 370 2.42 1.07 9.39
C ILE A 370 3.93 1.28 9.54
N ALA A 371 4.73 0.37 9.02
CA ALA A 371 6.19 0.48 8.98
C ALA A 371 6.76 -0.03 7.67
N GLN A 372 8.00 0.34 7.38
CA GLN A 372 8.82 -0.24 6.33
C GLN A 372 9.86 -1.19 6.96
N PRO A 373 10.39 -2.18 6.22
CA PRO A 373 11.34 -3.13 6.78
C PRO A 373 12.76 -2.54 6.88
N TYR A 374 12.87 -1.26 7.25
CA TYR A 374 14.18 -0.64 7.48
C TYR A 374 14.84 -1.24 8.72
N PRO A 375 16.18 -1.36 8.74
CA PRO A 375 16.89 -1.89 9.89
C PRO A 375 16.58 -1.19 11.20
N ALA A 376 16.44 0.13 11.17
CA ALA A 376 16.07 0.92 12.35
C ALA A 376 14.64 0.61 12.81
N SER A 377 13.70 0.51 11.86
CA SER A 377 12.29 0.18 12.13
C SER A 377 12.16 -1.20 12.74
N LEU A 378 12.78 -2.22 12.13
CA LEU A 378 12.73 -3.59 12.62
C LEU A 378 13.31 -3.72 14.04
N ARG A 379 14.47 -3.11 14.31
CA ARG A 379 15.07 -3.14 15.64
C ARG A 379 14.19 -2.48 16.70
N ARG A 380 13.66 -1.29 16.40
CA ARG A 380 12.81 -0.56 17.33
C ARG A 380 11.47 -1.27 17.56
N LEU A 381 10.90 -1.82 16.49
CA LEU A 381 9.67 -2.57 16.57
C LEU A 381 9.81 -3.84 17.40
N ILE A 382 10.86 -4.64 17.19
CA ILE A 382 11.14 -5.86 17.97
C ILE A 382 11.34 -5.51 19.46
N ALA A 383 12.10 -4.45 19.75
CA ALA A 383 12.31 -4.02 21.12
C ALA A 383 11.00 -3.54 21.77
N TRP A 384 10.18 -2.80 21.05
CA TRP A 384 8.89 -2.31 21.52
C TRP A 384 7.88 -3.43 21.78
N ILE A 385 7.80 -4.42 20.88
CA ILE A 385 6.90 -5.58 21.01
C ILE A 385 7.13 -6.31 22.32
N LYS A 386 8.37 -6.46 22.78
CA LYS A 386 8.71 -7.07 24.07
C LYS A 386 8.16 -6.31 25.28
N THR A 387 7.75 -5.06 25.11
CA THR A 387 7.19 -4.22 26.19
C THR A 387 5.67 -4.26 26.27
N LEU A 388 5.01 -4.91 25.31
CA LEU A 388 3.54 -4.81 25.14
C LEU A 388 2.78 -5.50 26.27
N GLU A 389 3.24 -6.68 26.68
CA GLU A 389 2.62 -7.45 27.77
C GLU A 389 2.54 -6.62 29.06
N GLY A 390 3.64 -5.99 29.47
CA GLY A 390 3.70 -5.12 30.65
C GLY A 390 2.84 -3.85 30.56
N LYS A 391 2.28 -3.56 29.36
CA LYS A 391 1.41 -2.39 29.11
C LYS A 391 -0.05 -2.76 28.89
N ASN A 392 -0.41 -4.02 29.07
CA ASN A 392 -1.73 -4.55 28.73
C ASN A 392 -2.12 -4.25 27.28
N ILE A 393 -1.18 -4.48 26.36
CA ILE A 393 -1.36 -4.33 24.91
C ILE A 393 -1.12 -5.68 24.25
N THR A 394 -2.08 -6.17 23.50
CA THR A 394 -1.98 -7.40 22.70
C THR A 394 -1.71 -7.06 21.24
N LEU A 395 -0.69 -7.70 20.69
CA LEU A 395 -0.44 -7.65 19.23
C LEU A 395 -1.42 -8.60 18.54
N VAL A 396 -2.07 -8.10 17.50
CA VAL A 396 -3.07 -8.85 16.73
C VAL A 396 -2.82 -8.70 15.22
N PRO A 397 -3.22 -9.67 14.39
CA PRO A 397 -3.18 -9.49 12.94
C PRO A 397 -4.11 -8.35 12.52
N VAL A 398 -3.76 -7.64 11.44
CA VAL A 398 -4.54 -6.48 11.03
C VAL A 398 -5.95 -6.86 10.59
N SER A 399 -6.13 -8.07 10.06
CA SER A 399 -7.44 -8.62 9.72
C SER A 399 -8.40 -8.69 10.91
N ALA A 400 -7.89 -8.92 12.12
CA ALA A 400 -8.69 -8.93 13.34
C ALA A 400 -9.31 -7.56 13.67
N LEU A 401 -8.75 -6.47 13.15
CA LEU A 401 -9.26 -5.11 13.36
C LEU A 401 -10.22 -4.61 12.28
N ILE A 402 -10.57 -5.45 11.31
CA ILE A 402 -11.53 -5.08 10.25
C ILE A 402 -12.82 -4.57 10.90
N ASN A 403 -13.20 -3.33 10.55
CA ASN A 403 -14.38 -2.63 11.06
C ASN A 403 -14.45 -2.41 12.59
N LYS A 404 -13.39 -2.75 13.35
CA LYS A 404 -13.35 -2.57 14.82
C LYS A 404 -12.95 -1.15 15.26
N GLN A 405 -12.31 -0.37 14.40
CA GLN A 405 -11.91 1.02 14.70
C GLN A 405 -13.07 2.01 14.73
N ILE A 406 -14.26 1.58 14.31
CA ILE A 406 -15.45 2.42 14.25
C ILE A 406 -16.18 2.31 15.58
N LYS A 407 -16.07 3.32 16.44
CA LYS A 407 -17.04 3.46 17.53
C LYS A 407 -18.43 3.57 16.87
N LYS A 408 -19.33 2.63 17.15
CA LYS A 408 -20.75 2.85 16.93
C LYS A 408 -21.11 4.10 17.73
N ASN A 409 -21.30 5.23 17.07
CA ASN A 409 -22.02 6.33 17.68
C ASN A 409 -23.38 5.76 18.05
N LYS A 410 -23.54 5.35 19.30
CA LYS A 410 -24.87 5.17 19.87
C LYS A 410 -25.50 6.55 19.77
N SER A 411 -26.30 6.76 18.74
CA SER A 411 -27.22 7.87 18.69
C SER A 411 -28.02 7.82 20.01
N LYS A 412 -27.79 8.81 20.85
CA LYS A 412 -28.72 9.10 21.94
C LYS A 412 -30.06 9.34 21.24
N LYS A 413 -30.96 8.38 21.37
CA LYS A 413 -32.41 8.64 21.23
C LYS A 413 -32.88 9.36 22.46
#